data_3da385560fb0d915f2dc59ec847d2d09
#
_entry.id   3da385560fb0d915f2dc59ec847d2d09
#
_cell.length_a   1.000
_cell.length_b   1.000
_cell.length_c   1.000
_cell.angle_alpha   90.00
_cell.angle_beta   90.00
_cell.angle_gamma   90.00
#
_symmetry.space_group_name_H-M   'P 1'
#
loop_
_entity.id
_entity.type
_entity.pdbx_description
1 polymer ?
#
loop_
_entity_poly.entity_id
_entity_poly.type
_entity_poly.pdbx_seq_one_letter_code
_entity_poly.pdbx_strand_id
1 'polypeptide(L)'
;KLSAFFLEHEKELDDIYDKLVKNRTAQARKLGYENFIPLGAIRMRRIGYTLEDMAAYRAQIKKDFVPVVAELKKLQYARTGVADPKFYDDAFCFADGNPAPHGTPEEILAAGREMYHALSPETAEFIDEMFDGGLFDVLSKEGKAPGGYCTYLADYKAPFIFSNFNGTSDDVDVLTHEAGHAFA
;
A
#
# COMPACT_ATOMS: atom_id res chain seq x y z
N LYS A 1 -19.55 7.08 -8.10
CA LYS A 1 -19.30 6.41 -9.41
C LYS A 1 -18.67 5.03 -9.22
N LEU A 2 -17.55 4.90 -8.51
CA LEU A 2 -16.87 3.62 -8.30
C LEU A 2 -17.75 2.58 -7.60
N SER A 3 -18.39 2.95 -6.49
CA SER A 3 -19.31 2.05 -5.76
C SER A 3 -20.50 1.60 -6.63
N ALA A 4 -21.04 2.49 -7.46
CA ALA A 4 -22.12 2.15 -8.37
C ALA A 4 -21.68 1.11 -9.42
N PHE A 5 -20.47 1.24 -9.95
CA PHE A 5 -19.88 0.26 -10.87
C PHE A 5 -19.77 -1.13 -10.22
N PHE A 6 -19.25 -1.21 -9.00
CA PHE A 6 -19.14 -2.49 -8.29
C PHE A 6 -20.50 -3.14 -8.02
N LEU A 7 -21.51 -2.35 -7.62
CA LEU A 7 -22.85 -2.86 -7.40
C LEU A 7 -23.52 -3.36 -8.70
N GLU A 8 -23.30 -2.65 -9.81
CA GLU A 8 -23.83 -3.02 -11.11
C GLU A 8 -23.21 -4.34 -11.64
N HIS A 9 -21.92 -4.57 -11.34
CA HIS A 9 -21.16 -5.73 -11.80
C HIS A 9 -20.93 -6.79 -10.71
N GLU A 10 -21.59 -6.69 -9.55
CA GLU A 10 -21.37 -7.57 -8.39
C GLU A 10 -21.39 -9.04 -8.78
N LYS A 11 -22.46 -9.47 -9.47
CA LYS A 11 -22.60 -10.88 -9.88
C LYS A 11 -21.47 -11.33 -10.83
N GLU A 12 -21.06 -10.50 -11.76
CA GLU A 12 -19.99 -10.82 -12.71
C GLU A 12 -18.64 -10.96 -11.99
N LEU A 13 -18.35 -10.05 -11.08
CA LEU A 13 -17.12 -10.07 -10.27
C LEU A 13 -17.08 -11.31 -9.36
N ASP A 14 -18.19 -11.66 -8.72
CA ASP A 14 -18.30 -12.86 -7.91
C ASP A 14 -18.12 -14.15 -8.75
N ASP A 15 -18.74 -14.22 -9.93
CA ASP A 15 -18.59 -15.34 -10.85
C ASP A 15 -17.12 -15.50 -11.32
N ILE A 16 -16.42 -14.40 -11.56
CA ILE A 16 -14.99 -14.41 -11.91
C ILE A 16 -14.16 -14.90 -10.73
N TYR A 17 -14.40 -14.38 -9.53
CA TYR A 17 -13.68 -14.77 -8.33
C TYR A 17 -13.88 -16.26 -8.01
N ASP A 18 -15.10 -16.76 -8.10
CA ASP A 18 -15.40 -18.19 -7.90
C ASP A 18 -14.64 -19.07 -8.91
N LYS A 19 -14.60 -18.68 -10.19
CA LYS A 19 -13.81 -19.38 -11.22
C LYS A 19 -12.32 -19.37 -10.89
N LEU A 20 -11.78 -18.25 -10.39
CA LEU A 20 -10.38 -18.17 -9.96
C LEU A 20 -10.10 -19.12 -8.79
N VAL A 21 -10.96 -19.19 -7.78
CA VAL A 21 -10.83 -20.11 -6.64
C VAL A 21 -10.85 -21.56 -7.11
N LYS A 22 -11.82 -21.93 -7.95
CA LYS A 22 -11.93 -23.29 -8.53
C LYS A 22 -10.70 -23.66 -9.34
N ASN A 23 -10.22 -22.77 -10.20
CA ASN A 23 -9.02 -23.00 -11.04
C ASN A 23 -7.77 -23.18 -10.16
N ARG A 24 -7.54 -22.29 -9.19
CA ARG A 24 -6.39 -22.37 -8.28
C ARG A 24 -6.44 -23.64 -7.43
N THR A 25 -7.62 -24.04 -6.95
CA THR A 25 -7.80 -25.30 -6.22
C THR A 25 -7.48 -26.51 -7.11
N ALA A 26 -7.92 -26.51 -8.38
CA ALA A 26 -7.59 -27.57 -9.31
C ALA A 26 -6.09 -27.64 -9.61
N GLN A 27 -5.41 -26.52 -9.75
CA GLN A 27 -3.94 -26.47 -9.90
C GLN A 27 -3.24 -27.07 -8.67
N ALA A 28 -3.65 -26.67 -7.47
CA ALA A 28 -3.07 -27.18 -6.22
C ALA A 28 -3.25 -28.70 -6.10
N ARG A 29 -4.43 -29.21 -6.40
CA ARG A 29 -4.71 -30.67 -6.36
C ARG A 29 -3.88 -31.46 -7.34
N LYS A 30 -3.62 -30.93 -8.55
CA LYS A 30 -2.69 -31.55 -9.53
C LYS A 30 -1.25 -31.65 -9.02
N LEU A 31 -0.88 -30.78 -8.08
CA LEU A 31 0.44 -30.78 -7.44
C LEU A 31 0.47 -31.49 -6.09
N GLY A 32 -0.62 -32.21 -5.71
CA GLY A 32 -0.71 -33.01 -4.49
C GLY A 32 -1.14 -32.24 -3.24
N TYR A 33 -1.61 -31.00 -3.35
CA TYR A 33 -2.14 -30.22 -2.25
C TYR A 33 -3.67 -30.33 -2.17
N GLU A 34 -4.24 -30.29 -0.98
CA GLU A 34 -5.68 -30.31 -0.78
C GLU A 34 -6.38 -29.07 -1.36
N ASN A 35 -5.77 -27.90 -1.15
CA ASN A 35 -6.25 -26.59 -1.61
C ASN A 35 -5.10 -25.67 -1.96
N PHE A 36 -5.41 -24.44 -2.41
CA PHE A 36 -4.39 -23.49 -2.90
C PHE A 36 -3.58 -22.82 -1.78
N ILE A 37 -3.95 -22.89 -0.51
CA ILE A 37 -3.30 -22.13 0.58
C ILE A 37 -1.83 -22.50 0.73
N PRO A 38 -1.43 -23.79 0.85
CA PRO A 38 -0.02 -24.16 0.92
C PRO A 38 0.77 -23.79 -0.35
N LEU A 39 0.19 -24.05 -1.51
CA LEU A 39 0.82 -23.68 -2.80
C LEU A 39 0.98 -22.17 -2.94
N GLY A 40 -0.02 -21.41 -2.48
CA GLY A 40 0.03 -19.94 -2.44
C GLY A 40 1.16 -19.42 -1.57
N ALA A 41 1.38 -20.01 -0.39
CA ALA A 41 2.49 -19.65 0.50
C ALA A 41 3.86 -19.87 -0.18
N ILE A 42 4.03 -21.00 -0.87
CA ILE A 42 5.25 -21.30 -1.64
C ILE A 42 5.45 -20.27 -2.77
N ARG A 43 4.41 -19.97 -3.53
CA ARG A 43 4.46 -18.98 -4.64
C ARG A 43 4.75 -17.57 -4.15
N MET A 44 4.34 -17.23 -2.93
CA MET A 44 4.67 -15.97 -2.27
C MET A 44 6.07 -15.97 -1.62
N ARG A 45 6.86 -17.03 -1.85
CA ARG A 45 8.22 -17.20 -1.28
C ARG A 45 8.28 -17.01 0.23
N ARG A 46 7.27 -17.53 0.94
CA ARG A 46 7.22 -17.49 2.40
C ARG A 46 8.12 -18.59 2.95
N ILE A 47 9.35 -18.22 3.24
CA ILE A 47 10.42 -19.09 3.69
C ILE A 47 10.82 -18.72 5.12
N GLY A 48 11.06 -19.71 5.99
CA GLY A 48 11.51 -19.49 7.37
C GLY A 48 10.40 -19.32 8.40
N TYR A 49 9.13 -19.38 7.98
CA TYR A 49 7.96 -19.40 8.87
C TYR A 49 6.80 -20.19 8.25
N THR A 50 5.92 -20.72 9.08
CA THR A 50 4.83 -21.61 8.69
C THR A 50 3.50 -20.87 8.54
N LEU A 51 2.49 -21.58 8.04
CA LEU A 51 1.11 -21.08 8.03
C LEU A 51 0.55 -20.95 9.45
N GLU A 52 0.99 -21.83 10.36
CA GLU A 52 0.64 -21.79 11.78
C GLU A 52 1.22 -20.58 12.48
N ASP A 53 2.48 -20.23 12.21
CA ASP A 53 3.10 -18.99 12.71
C ASP A 53 2.32 -17.75 12.26
N MET A 54 1.91 -17.73 10.99
CA MET A 54 1.06 -16.66 10.45
C MET A 54 -0.32 -16.60 11.11
N ALA A 55 -0.90 -17.75 11.42
CA ALA A 55 -2.20 -17.82 12.10
C ALA A 55 -2.07 -17.31 13.54
N ALA A 56 -1.01 -17.69 14.25
CA ALA A 56 -0.68 -17.21 15.59
C ALA A 56 -0.47 -15.69 15.60
N TYR A 57 0.29 -15.16 14.66
CA TYR A 57 0.52 -13.71 14.52
C TYR A 57 -0.79 -12.95 14.31
N ARG A 58 -1.66 -13.42 13.39
CA ARG A 58 -2.97 -12.79 13.18
C ARG A 58 -3.87 -12.85 14.42
N ALA A 59 -3.84 -13.97 15.15
CA ALA A 59 -4.61 -14.13 16.39
C ALA A 59 -4.12 -13.14 17.46
N GLN A 60 -2.80 -12.92 17.56
CA GLN A 60 -2.21 -11.96 18.47
C GLN A 60 -2.59 -10.52 18.10
N ILE A 61 -2.50 -10.13 16.82
CA ILE A 61 -2.96 -8.82 16.36
C ILE A 61 -4.43 -8.60 16.75
N LYS A 62 -5.30 -9.58 16.45
CA LYS A 62 -6.73 -9.50 16.77
C LYS A 62 -6.98 -9.34 18.27
N LYS A 63 -6.20 -10.01 19.10
CA LYS A 63 -6.35 -9.99 20.56
C LYS A 63 -5.79 -8.70 21.19
N ASP A 64 -4.59 -8.31 20.77
CA ASP A 64 -3.80 -7.31 21.50
C ASP A 64 -3.81 -5.94 20.81
N PHE A 65 -3.86 -5.89 19.47
CA PHE A 65 -3.77 -4.65 18.70
C PHE A 65 -5.13 -4.05 18.37
N VAL A 66 -6.06 -4.88 17.88
CA VAL A 66 -7.39 -4.41 17.45
C VAL A 66 -8.15 -3.67 18.56
N PRO A 67 -8.15 -4.11 19.84
CA PRO A 67 -8.82 -3.34 20.90
C PRO A 67 -8.22 -1.95 21.11
N VAL A 68 -6.89 -1.81 21.03
CA VAL A 68 -6.21 -0.52 21.18
C VAL A 68 -6.59 0.42 20.02
N VAL A 69 -6.55 -0.10 18.78
CA VAL A 69 -6.97 0.69 17.61
C VAL A 69 -8.43 1.08 17.69
N ALA A 70 -9.32 0.21 18.20
CA ALA A 70 -10.73 0.53 18.38
C ALA A 70 -10.94 1.72 19.34
N GLU A 71 -10.17 1.82 20.43
CA GLU A 71 -10.23 2.98 21.32
C GLU A 71 -9.69 4.26 20.65
N LEU A 72 -8.58 4.16 19.90
CA LEU A 72 -8.06 5.29 19.14
C LEU A 72 -9.07 5.80 18.09
N LYS A 73 -9.79 4.88 17.42
CA LYS A 73 -10.84 5.25 16.47
C LYS A 73 -12.03 5.93 17.15
N LYS A 74 -12.44 5.49 18.35
CA LYS A 74 -13.47 6.20 19.13
C LYS A 74 -13.06 7.64 19.44
N LEU A 75 -11.80 7.86 19.82
CA LEU A 75 -11.27 9.22 20.07
C LEU A 75 -11.26 10.05 18.78
N GLN A 76 -10.89 9.45 17.64
CA GLN A 76 -10.92 10.10 16.32
C GLN A 76 -12.35 10.52 15.96
N TYR A 77 -13.33 9.64 16.06
CA TYR A 77 -14.72 9.93 15.72
C TYR A 77 -15.35 10.96 16.68
N ALA A 78 -15.02 10.90 17.97
CA ALA A 78 -15.44 11.92 18.92
C ALA A 78 -14.87 13.30 18.56
N ARG A 79 -13.59 13.37 18.16
CA ARG A 79 -12.93 14.61 17.74
C ARG A 79 -13.52 15.19 16.47
N THR A 80 -13.88 14.35 15.51
CA THR A 80 -14.45 14.77 14.21
C THR A 80 -15.96 14.98 14.26
N GLY A 81 -16.64 14.61 15.36
CA GLY A 81 -18.09 14.72 15.52
C GLY A 81 -18.89 13.67 14.74
N VAL A 82 -18.26 12.60 14.27
CA VAL A 82 -18.91 11.50 13.51
C VAL A 82 -19.58 10.55 14.51
N ALA A 83 -20.92 10.59 14.61
CA ALA A 83 -21.68 9.78 15.56
C ALA A 83 -21.91 8.33 15.09
N ASP A 84 -22.07 8.09 13.79
CA ASP A 84 -22.30 6.76 13.18
C ASP A 84 -21.30 6.55 12.05
N PRO A 85 -20.03 6.21 12.38
CA PRO A 85 -18.95 6.13 11.40
C PRO A 85 -19.17 5.01 10.37
N LYS A 86 -18.90 5.34 9.12
CA LYS A 86 -18.89 4.42 8.00
C LYS A 86 -17.45 4.22 7.52
N PHE A 87 -17.21 3.20 6.69
CA PHE A 87 -15.86 2.90 6.20
C PHE A 87 -15.16 4.08 5.49
N TYR A 88 -15.91 4.98 4.88
CA TYR A 88 -15.38 6.16 4.21
C TYR A 88 -15.03 7.32 5.17
N ASP A 89 -15.44 7.23 6.44
CA ASP A 89 -15.07 8.21 7.48
C ASP A 89 -13.72 7.85 8.13
N ASP A 90 -13.18 6.66 7.84
CA ASP A 90 -12.01 6.11 8.52
C ASP A 90 -10.75 6.97 8.34
N ALA A 91 -10.59 7.58 7.17
CA ALA A 91 -9.47 8.47 6.86
C ALA A 91 -9.66 9.90 7.38
N PHE A 92 -10.84 10.27 7.92
CA PHE A 92 -11.15 11.62 8.36
C PHE A 92 -10.66 11.85 9.80
N CYS A 93 -9.56 12.56 9.96
CA CYS A 93 -8.88 12.71 11.27
C CYS A 93 -9.24 13.97 12.05
N PHE A 94 -9.57 15.09 11.40
CA PHE A 94 -9.85 16.37 12.02
C PHE A 94 -11.06 17.04 11.38
N ALA A 95 -11.88 17.75 12.18
CA ALA A 95 -13.10 18.39 11.71
C ALA A 95 -12.87 19.53 10.71
N ASP A 96 -11.70 20.16 10.76
CA ASP A 96 -11.26 21.24 9.87
C ASP A 96 -10.44 20.74 8.68
N GLY A 97 -10.29 19.43 8.53
CA GLY A 97 -9.57 18.77 7.45
C GLY A 97 -8.30 18.08 7.91
N ASN A 98 -7.88 17.08 7.15
CA ASN A 98 -6.65 16.35 7.43
C ASN A 98 -5.43 17.23 7.14
N PRO A 99 -4.28 17.00 7.83
CA PRO A 99 -3.01 17.60 7.44
C PRO A 99 -2.71 17.34 5.97
N ALA A 100 -2.20 18.34 5.30
CA ALA A 100 -1.70 18.25 3.93
C ALA A 100 -0.24 18.66 3.89
N PRO A 101 0.57 18.09 2.98
CA PRO A 101 1.94 18.53 2.79
C PRO A 101 1.96 19.98 2.31
N HIS A 102 3.02 20.69 2.64
CA HIS A 102 3.23 22.05 2.17
C HIS A 102 4.02 22.04 0.85
N GLY A 103 3.64 22.92 -0.06
CA GLY A 103 4.37 23.13 -1.31
C GLY A 103 3.82 22.35 -2.51
N THR A 104 4.50 22.51 -3.62
CA THR A 104 4.24 21.78 -4.85
C THR A 104 4.79 20.35 -4.78
N PRO A 105 4.41 19.44 -5.70
CA PRO A 105 5.02 18.10 -5.77
C PRO A 105 6.55 18.14 -5.87
N GLU A 106 7.12 19.12 -6.58
CA GLU A 106 8.55 19.29 -6.71
C GLU A 106 9.21 19.71 -5.38
N GLU A 107 8.53 20.55 -4.60
CA GLU A 107 9.00 20.96 -3.27
C GLU A 107 8.89 19.80 -2.27
N ILE A 108 7.86 18.96 -2.37
CA ILE A 108 7.73 17.73 -1.56
C ILE A 108 8.85 16.75 -1.88
N LEU A 109 9.16 16.56 -3.18
CA LEU A 109 10.29 15.73 -3.60
C LEU A 109 11.62 16.28 -3.08
N ALA A 110 11.84 17.60 -3.21
CA ALA A 110 13.06 18.25 -2.72
C ALA A 110 13.23 18.08 -1.19
N ALA A 111 12.16 18.27 -0.43
CA ALA A 111 12.17 18.03 1.02
C ALA A 111 12.46 16.55 1.35
N GLY A 112 11.93 15.61 0.57
CA GLY A 112 12.26 14.19 0.67
C GLY A 112 13.75 13.93 0.42
N ARG A 113 14.33 14.54 -0.61
CA ARG A 113 15.78 14.45 -0.90
C ARG A 113 16.61 14.92 0.29
N GLU A 114 16.30 16.08 0.85
CA GLU A 114 17.00 16.61 2.03
C GLU A 114 16.85 15.69 3.26
N MET A 115 15.67 15.12 3.46
CA MET A 115 15.46 14.15 4.54
C MET A 115 16.37 12.92 4.40
N TYR A 116 16.49 12.34 3.20
CA TYR A 116 17.37 11.20 2.95
C TYR A 116 18.85 11.56 3.08
N HIS A 117 19.26 12.79 2.73
CA HIS A 117 20.60 13.31 2.99
C HIS A 117 20.92 13.41 4.49
N ALA A 118 19.92 13.82 5.29
CA ALA A 118 20.09 13.91 6.75
C ALA A 118 20.09 12.54 7.46
N LEU A 119 19.59 11.50 6.81
CA LEU A 119 19.43 10.18 7.41
C LEU A 119 20.76 9.40 7.45
N SER A 120 21.44 9.26 6.32
CA SER A 120 22.78 8.67 6.23
C SER A 120 23.49 9.02 4.91
N PRO A 121 24.82 8.86 4.80
CA PRO A 121 25.55 8.99 3.54
C PRO A 121 25.03 8.04 2.44
N GLU A 122 24.70 6.81 2.80
CA GLU A 122 24.22 5.79 1.85
C GLU A 122 22.85 6.16 1.26
N THR A 123 21.94 6.67 2.11
CA THR A 123 20.63 7.13 1.63
C THR A 123 20.72 8.45 0.85
N ALA A 124 21.74 9.29 1.13
CA ALA A 124 22.02 10.48 0.36
C ALA A 124 22.49 10.14 -1.07
N GLU A 125 23.44 9.21 -1.21
CA GLU A 125 23.92 8.74 -2.51
C GLU A 125 22.78 8.10 -3.31
N PHE A 126 22.02 7.21 -2.70
CA PHE A 126 20.87 6.57 -3.31
C PHE A 126 19.83 7.57 -3.84
N ILE A 127 19.41 8.53 -3.01
CA ILE A 127 18.36 9.46 -3.43
C ILE A 127 18.86 10.40 -4.52
N ASP A 128 20.13 10.79 -4.52
CA ASP A 128 20.75 11.57 -5.57
C ASP A 128 20.75 10.82 -6.90
N GLU A 129 21.10 9.54 -6.91
CA GLU A 129 20.99 8.69 -8.11
C GLU A 129 19.55 8.62 -8.65
N MET A 130 18.56 8.53 -7.77
CA MET A 130 17.14 8.53 -8.16
C MET A 130 16.73 9.84 -8.84
N PHE A 131 17.19 10.99 -8.31
CA PHE A 131 16.90 12.31 -8.88
C PHE A 131 17.65 12.56 -10.17
N ASP A 132 18.94 12.28 -10.21
CA ASP A 132 19.80 12.51 -11.38
C ASP A 132 19.44 11.61 -12.55
N GLY A 133 18.97 10.39 -12.24
CA GLY A 133 18.45 9.42 -13.21
C GLY A 133 17.01 9.68 -13.68
N GLY A 134 16.29 10.62 -13.06
CA GLY A 134 14.87 10.85 -13.36
C GLY A 134 13.98 9.63 -13.08
N LEU A 135 14.28 8.88 -12.02
CA LEU A 135 13.67 7.58 -11.69
C LEU A 135 12.34 7.71 -10.92
N PHE A 136 11.63 8.81 -11.12
CA PHE A 136 10.32 9.10 -10.53
C PHE A 136 9.29 9.47 -11.60
N ASP A 137 8.08 8.90 -11.53
CA ASP A 137 6.87 9.44 -12.16
C ASP A 137 5.77 9.55 -11.11
N VAL A 138 5.75 10.66 -10.38
CA VAL A 138 4.88 10.83 -9.20
C VAL A 138 3.63 11.68 -9.47
N LEU A 139 3.58 12.46 -10.57
CA LEU A 139 2.46 13.35 -10.84
C LEU A 139 1.23 12.62 -11.36
N SER A 140 0.06 12.95 -10.83
CA SER A 140 -1.22 12.53 -11.40
C SER A 140 -1.41 13.13 -12.79
N LYS A 141 -1.87 12.30 -13.74
CA LYS A 141 -2.17 12.69 -15.14
C LYS A 141 -3.44 11.99 -15.61
N GLU A 142 -4.16 12.61 -16.54
CA GLU A 142 -5.29 11.96 -17.19
C GLU A 142 -4.83 10.68 -17.91
N GLY A 143 -5.56 9.59 -17.74
CA GLY A 143 -5.23 8.29 -18.31
C GLY A 143 -4.11 7.51 -17.61
N LYS A 144 -3.46 8.08 -16.59
CA LYS A 144 -2.47 7.36 -15.77
C LYS A 144 -3.15 6.35 -14.85
N ALA A 145 -2.58 5.14 -14.73
CA ALA A 145 -3.10 4.11 -13.83
C ALA A 145 -3.04 4.60 -12.37
N PRO A 146 -4.06 4.31 -11.53
CA PRO A 146 -4.05 4.70 -10.13
C PRO A 146 -3.06 3.86 -9.32
N GLY A 147 -2.74 4.35 -8.10
CA GLY A 147 -1.87 3.68 -7.14
C GLY A 147 -0.43 4.17 -7.19
N GLY A 148 0.40 3.52 -6.39
CA GLY A 148 1.84 3.73 -6.32
C GLY A 148 2.56 2.39 -6.24
N TYR A 149 3.78 2.34 -6.72
CA TYR A 149 4.67 1.17 -6.60
C TYR A 149 6.12 1.56 -6.86
N CYS A 150 7.03 0.76 -6.31
CA CYS A 150 8.41 0.70 -6.73
C CYS A 150 8.64 -0.55 -7.57
N THR A 151 9.43 -0.45 -8.63
CA THR A 151 9.87 -1.59 -9.43
C THR A 151 11.34 -1.47 -9.75
N TYR A 152 11.99 -2.62 -9.96
CA TYR A 152 13.39 -2.65 -10.38
C TYR A 152 13.50 -2.86 -11.89
N LEU A 153 14.16 -1.94 -12.57
CA LEU A 153 14.44 -1.99 -14.00
C LEU A 153 15.76 -2.73 -14.22
N ALA A 154 15.69 -4.04 -14.43
CA ALA A 154 16.85 -4.94 -14.43
C ALA A 154 17.94 -4.53 -15.44
N ASP A 155 17.55 -4.12 -16.65
CA ASP A 155 18.49 -3.72 -17.71
C ASP A 155 19.21 -2.40 -17.38
N TYR A 156 18.57 -1.54 -16.64
CA TYR A 156 19.15 -0.26 -16.17
C TYR A 156 19.81 -0.37 -14.79
N LYS A 157 19.64 -1.51 -14.10
CA LYS A 157 20.07 -1.75 -12.72
C LYS A 157 19.62 -0.65 -11.76
N ALA A 158 18.42 -0.15 -11.96
CA ALA A 158 17.89 1.00 -11.23
C ALA A 158 16.45 0.74 -10.75
N PRO A 159 16.07 1.17 -9.54
CA PRO A 159 14.69 1.21 -9.12
C PRO A 159 13.94 2.35 -9.82
N PHE A 160 12.62 2.24 -9.91
CA PHE A 160 11.75 3.29 -10.44
C PHE A 160 10.51 3.41 -9.58
N ILE A 161 10.16 4.63 -9.19
CA ILE A 161 8.98 4.93 -8.37
C ILE A 161 7.90 5.55 -9.23
N PHE A 162 6.73 4.88 -9.23
CA PHE A 162 5.51 5.37 -9.85
C PHE A 162 4.50 5.73 -8.75
N SER A 163 3.85 6.89 -8.86
CA SER A 163 2.84 7.35 -7.90
C SER A 163 1.85 8.29 -8.57
N ASN A 164 0.88 8.79 -7.80
CA ASN A 164 -0.14 9.72 -8.24
C ASN A 164 -0.37 10.79 -7.16
N PHE A 165 0.53 11.74 -7.03
CA PHE A 165 0.41 12.83 -6.07
C PHE A 165 -0.87 13.63 -6.29
N ASN A 166 -1.57 13.91 -5.21
CA ASN A 166 -2.88 14.55 -5.18
C ASN A 166 -3.02 15.68 -4.15
N GLY A 167 -1.94 16.04 -3.43
CA GLY A 167 -1.91 17.09 -2.43
C GLY A 167 -2.34 16.65 -1.03
N THR A 168 -2.40 15.34 -0.77
CA THR A 168 -2.71 14.80 0.56
C THR A 168 -1.46 14.29 1.28
N SER A 169 -1.56 13.98 2.58
CA SER A 169 -0.48 13.35 3.35
C SER A 169 0.01 12.05 2.72
N ASP A 170 -0.85 11.36 1.97
CA ASP A 170 -0.52 10.11 1.28
C ASP A 170 0.63 10.29 0.26
N ASP A 171 0.83 11.49 -0.29
CA ASP A 171 1.94 11.78 -1.20
C ASP A 171 3.30 11.59 -0.49
N VAL A 172 3.40 12.03 0.77
CA VAL A 172 4.59 11.85 1.60
C VAL A 172 4.75 10.40 2.02
N ASP A 173 3.65 9.77 2.46
CA ASP A 173 3.65 8.37 2.89
C ASP A 173 4.06 7.44 1.75
N VAL A 174 3.52 7.63 0.54
CA VAL A 174 3.89 6.84 -0.64
C VAL A 174 5.34 7.09 -1.04
N LEU A 175 5.80 8.35 -1.05
CA LEU A 175 7.19 8.66 -1.39
C LEU A 175 8.17 7.94 -0.46
N THR A 176 7.95 8.03 0.85
CA THR A 176 8.86 7.41 1.83
C THR A 176 8.76 5.89 1.83
N HIS A 177 7.57 5.33 1.62
CA HIS A 177 7.34 3.90 1.51
C HIS A 177 8.05 3.30 0.28
N GLU A 178 7.80 3.89 -0.91
CA GLU A 178 8.37 3.38 -2.16
C GLU A 178 9.88 3.62 -2.25
N ALA A 179 10.38 4.72 -1.68
CA ALA A 179 11.82 4.94 -1.58
C ALA A 179 12.49 3.95 -0.63
N GLY A 180 11.79 3.50 0.42
CA GLY A 180 12.26 2.40 1.29
C GLY A 180 12.42 1.09 0.52
N HIS A 181 11.47 0.75 -0.37
CA HIS A 181 11.60 -0.41 -1.27
C HIS A 181 12.70 -0.24 -2.30
N ALA A 182 12.88 0.97 -2.82
CA ALA A 182 13.90 1.26 -3.82
C ALA A 182 15.33 1.17 -3.24
N PHE A 183 15.51 1.52 -1.97
CA PHE A 183 16.79 1.46 -1.26
C PHE A 183 17.19 0.03 -0.85
N ALA A 184 16.20 -0.85 -0.55
CA ALA A 184 16.45 -2.23 -0.09
C ALA A 184 16.93 -3.16 -1.20
#